data_06c8458783a57a624b327db981ecae60
#
_entry.id   06c8458783a57a624b327db981ecae60
#
_cell.length_a   1.000
_cell.length_b   1.000
_cell.length_c   1.000
_cell.angle_alpha   90.00
_cell.angle_beta   90.00
_cell.angle_gamma   90.00
#
_symmetry.space_group_name_H-M   'P 1'
#
loop_
_entity.id
_entity.type
_entity.pdbx_description
1 polymer ?
#
loop_
_entity_poly.entity_id
_entity_poly.type
_entity_poly.pdbx_seq_one_letter_code
_entity_poly.pdbx_strand_id
1 'polypeptide(L)'
;MSYSYSYLNNERRPVEVLIFEMDPAVVDEWIQIDHEVWTLKEALMPGLQHIPFLSKEVWVDDSKPGRVTVVFVWDSMSDWTAVAEPTFQQRLLDEFNARFRHPYTLVAAPHEDANMGLYRVSRFERSLPPSNPPHS
;
A
#
# COMPACT_ATOMS: atom_id res chain seq x y z
N MET A 1 27.23 4.15 -22.87
CA MET A 1 26.48 4.42 -21.66
C MET A 1 25.61 3.22 -21.35
N SER A 2 25.75 2.65 -20.17
CA SER A 2 24.93 1.51 -19.77
C SER A 2 23.73 1.99 -18.94
N TYR A 3 22.62 1.29 -19.10
CA TYR A 3 21.41 1.55 -18.30
C TYR A 3 21.29 0.46 -17.26
N SER A 4 20.90 0.84 -16.07
CA SER A 4 20.70 -0.11 -14.97
C SER A 4 19.21 -0.29 -14.69
N TYR A 5 18.76 -1.50 -14.77
CA TYR A 5 17.35 -1.84 -14.56
C TYR A 5 17.19 -3.27 -14.13
N SER A 6 16.02 -3.62 -13.61
CA SER A 6 15.62 -4.99 -13.40
C SER A 6 14.33 -5.28 -14.16
N TYR A 7 14.21 -6.48 -14.65
CA TYR A 7 13.00 -6.93 -15.33
C TYR A 7 12.63 -8.32 -14.84
N LEU A 8 11.38 -8.43 -14.36
CA LEU A 8 10.81 -9.69 -13.92
C LEU A 8 9.61 -10.01 -14.81
N ASN A 9 9.52 -11.27 -15.24
CA ASN A 9 8.42 -11.74 -16.08
C ASN A 9 7.91 -13.07 -15.56
N ASN A 10 6.60 -13.31 -15.73
CA ASN A 10 5.94 -14.53 -15.26
C ASN A 10 5.95 -14.68 -13.74
N GLU A 11 6.09 -13.60 -13.02
CA GLU A 11 6.06 -13.59 -11.57
C GLU A 11 4.71 -13.05 -11.11
N ARG A 12 3.83 -13.96 -10.70
CA ARG A 12 2.47 -13.58 -10.31
C ARG A 12 2.46 -13.17 -8.85
N ARG A 13 2.19 -11.88 -8.61
CA ARG A 13 2.05 -11.33 -7.25
C ARG A 13 0.66 -10.73 -7.09
N PRO A 14 -0.06 -11.04 -6.00
CA PRO A 14 -1.38 -10.45 -5.76
C PRO A 14 -1.27 -8.95 -5.55
N VAL A 15 -2.22 -8.21 -6.11
CA VAL A 15 -2.24 -6.75 -5.99
C VAL A 15 -3.52 -6.32 -5.30
N GLU A 16 -3.38 -5.46 -4.31
CA GLU A 16 -4.50 -4.83 -3.60
C GLU A 16 -4.55 -3.36 -3.92
N VAL A 17 -5.73 -2.89 -4.34
CA VAL A 17 -5.97 -1.47 -4.63
C VAL A 17 -7.09 -0.97 -3.74
N LEU A 18 -6.83 0.12 -3.03
CA LEU A 18 -7.82 0.76 -2.16
C LEU A 18 -7.91 2.24 -2.55
N ILE A 19 -9.13 2.75 -2.71
CA ILE A 19 -9.35 4.15 -3.05
C ILE A 19 -10.15 4.80 -1.93
N PHE A 20 -9.58 5.85 -1.35
CA PHE A 20 -10.18 6.61 -0.26
C PHE A 20 -10.52 8.03 -0.71
N GLU A 21 -11.50 8.63 -0.07
CA GLU A 21 -11.82 10.03 -0.25
C GLU A 21 -11.94 10.74 1.09
N MET A 22 -11.49 11.99 1.13
CA MET A 22 -11.45 12.83 2.31
C MET A 22 -11.35 14.29 1.89
N ASP A 23 -11.42 15.19 2.87
CA ASP A 23 -11.14 16.61 2.63
C ASP A 23 -9.70 16.76 2.09
N PRO A 24 -9.49 17.48 0.99
CA PRO A 24 -8.13 17.67 0.45
C PRO A 24 -7.14 18.22 1.46
N ALA A 25 -7.59 19.02 2.41
CA ALA A 25 -6.71 19.63 3.41
C ALA A 25 -6.09 18.62 4.37
N VAL A 26 -6.64 17.41 4.49
CA VAL A 26 -6.16 16.40 5.43
C VAL A 26 -5.43 15.23 4.76
N VAL A 27 -5.23 15.29 3.44
CA VAL A 27 -4.60 14.19 2.70
C VAL A 27 -3.18 13.91 3.19
N ASP A 28 -2.38 14.94 3.39
CA ASP A 28 -0.99 14.74 3.85
C ASP A 28 -0.94 14.10 5.24
N GLU A 29 -1.82 14.51 6.13
CA GLU A 29 -1.92 13.89 7.46
C GLU A 29 -2.35 12.44 7.35
N TRP A 30 -3.33 12.14 6.48
CA TRP A 30 -3.79 10.78 6.25
C TRP A 30 -2.64 9.88 5.77
N ILE A 31 -1.87 10.36 4.80
CA ILE A 31 -0.75 9.60 4.24
C ILE A 31 0.32 9.33 5.30
N GLN A 32 0.61 10.32 6.15
CA GLN A 32 1.59 10.17 7.22
C GLN A 32 1.15 9.11 8.24
N ILE A 33 -0.10 9.16 8.67
CA ILE A 33 -0.61 8.23 9.67
C ILE A 33 -0.79 6.84 9.04
N ASP A 34 -1.21 6.77 7.79
CA ASP A 34 -1.27 5.51 7.05
C ASP A 34 0.07 4.79 7.04
N HIS A 35 1.16 5.52 6.80
CA HIS A 35 2.49 4.96 6.83
C HIS A 35 2.85 4.43 8.22
N GLU A 36 2.58 5.21 9.26
CA GLU A 36 2.99 4.87 10.62
C GLU A 36 2.17 3.74 11.23
N VAL A 37 0.90 3.64 10.88
CA VAL A 37 0.02 2.60 11.42
C VAL A 37 -0.09 1.42 10.45
N TRP A 38 -0.73 1.63 9.30
CA TRP A 38 -0.99 0.52 8.39
C TRP A 38 0.28 -0.07 7.80
N THR A 39 1.10 0.75 7.19
CA THR A 39 2.27 0.25 6.46
C THR A 39 3.27 -0.42 7.40
N LEU A 40 3.71 0.29 8.43
CA LEU A 40 4.75 -0.24 9.30
C LEU A 40 4.27 -1.41 10.15
N LYS A 41 3.04 -1.36 10.65
CA LYS A 41 2.51 -2.46 11.47
C LYS A 41 2.26 -3.71 10.65
N GLU A 42 1.79 -3.58 9.42
CA GLU A 42 1.63 -4.72 8.53
C GLU A 42 2.97 -5.26 8.06
N ALA A 43 3.91 -4.39 7.73
CA ALA A 43 5.25 -4.80 7.31
C ALA A 43 5.97 -5.59 8.40
N LEU A 44 5.76 -5.22 9.65
CA LEU A 44 6.45 -5.81 10.80
C LEU A 44 5.54 -6.71 11.63
N MET A 45 4.51 -7.28 11.01
CA MET A 45 3.55 -8.13 11.70
C MET A 45 4.25 -9.27 12.44
N PRO A 46 3.96 -9.46 13.75
CA PRO A 46 4.54 -10.56 14.51
C PRO A 46 4.16 -11.93 13.91
N GLY A 47 5.12 -12.85 13.87
CA GLY A 47 4.90 -14.19 13.35
C GLY A 47 5.29 -14.37 11.89
N LEU A 48 5.50 -13.28 11.15
CA LEU A 48 6.06 -13.34 9.80
C LEU A 48 7.56 -13.06 9.86
N GLN A 49 8.33 -13.80 9.05
CA GLN A 49 9.80 -13.72 9.05
C GLN A 49 10.33 -12.79 7.95
N HIS A 50 9.44 -12.14 7.22
CA HIS A 50 9.76 -11.22 6.13
C HIS A 50 8.64 -10.20 6.01
N ILE A 51 8.92 -9.11 5.33
CA ILE A 51 7.87 -8.13 5.01
C ILE A 51 6.90 -8.80 4.02
N PRO A 52 5.59 -8.84 4.33
CA PRO A 52 4.64 -9.65 3.55
C PRO A 52 4.26 -9.03 2.20
N PHE A 53 4.69 -7.82 1.91
CA PHE A 53 4.44 -7.17 0.61
C PHE A 53 5.76 -6.66 0.03
N LEU A 54 5.87 -6.72 -1.29
CA LEU A 54 7.06 -6.27 -2.00
C LEU A 54 7.09 -4.76 -2.13
N SER A 55 5.93 -4.14 -2.23
CA SER A 55 5.83 -2.69 -2.31
C SER A 55 4.46 -2.22 -1.85
N LYS A 56 4.42 -1.00 -1.36
CA LYS A 56 3.20 -0.24 -1.15
C LYS A 56 3.43 1.15 -1.72
N GLU A 57 2.51 1.61 -2.53
CA GLU A 57 2.56 2.95 -3.10
C GLU A 57 1.28 3.69 -2.79
N VAL A 58 1.41 5.00 -2.65
CA VAL A 58 0.27 5.89 -2.42
C VAL A 58 0.27 6.91 -3.54
N TRP A 59 -0.84 6.98 -4.27
CA TRP A 59 -0.99 7.86 -5.40
C TRP A 59 -2.08 8.88 -5.14
N VAL A 60 -1.89 10.09 -5.64
CA VAL A 60 -2.93 11.12 -5.63
C VAL A 60 -3.20 11.57 -7.05
N ASP A 61 -4.44 12.00 -7.30
CA ASP A 61 -4.86 12.51 -8.60
C ASP A 61 -5.26 13.97 -8.40
N ASP A 62 -4.44 14.88 -8.90
CA ASP A 62 -4.67 16.31 -8.74
C ASP A 62 -5.98 16.78 -9.38
N SER A 63 -6.53 16.00 -10.32
CA SER A 63 -7.84 16.28 -10.91
C SER A 63 -9.01 15.86 -10.02
N LYS A 64 -8.72 15.12 -8.95
CA LYS A 64 -9.73 14.66 -7.98
C LYS A 64 -9.21 14.90 -6.56
N PRO A 65 -9.18 16.17 -6.13
CA PRO A 65 -8.65 16.51 -4.80
C PRO A 65 -9.34 15.72 -3.70
N GLY A 66 -8.55 15.22 -2.75
CA GLY A 66 -9.06 14.41 -1.64
C GLY A 66 -9.11 12.91 -1.92
N ARG A 67 -8.85 12.48 -3.16
CA ARG A 67 -8.80 11.06 -3.48
C ARG A 67 -7.38 10.53 -3.31
N VAL A 68 -7.26 9.42 -2.58
CA VAL A 68 -5.98 8.74 -2.32
C VAL A 68 -6.12 7.29 -2.76
N THR A 69 -5.21 6.84 -3.61
CA THR A 69 -5.17 5.46 -4.09
C THR A 69 -3.97 4.75 -3.47
N VAL A 70 -4.21 3.63 -2.81
CA VAL A 70 -3.18 2.82 -2.18
C VAL A 70 -3.03 1.53 -2.97
N VAL A 71 -1.79 1.17 -3.31
CA VAL A 71 -1.51 -0.04 -4.08
C VAL A 71 -0.47 -0.88 -3.35
N PHE A 72 -0.88 -2.09 -2.96
CA PHE A 72 0.03 -3.09 -2.42
C PHE A 72 0.34 -4.14 -3.47
N VAL A 73 1.60 -4.55 -3.56
CA VAL A 73 1.97 -5.78 -4.25
C VAL A 73 2.41 -6.76 -3.16
N TRP A 74 1.59 -7.76 -2.90
CA TRP A 74 1.84 -8.75 -1.85
C TRP A 74 2.85 -9.79 -2.33
N ASP A 75 3.65 -10.31 -1.40
CA ASP A 75 4.63 -11.33 -1.72
C ASP A 75 3.94 -12.63 -2.15
N SER A 76 2.83 -12.96 -1.47
CA SER A 76 2.01 -14.13 -1.81
C SER A 76 0.59 -13.94 -1.32
N MET A 77 -0.34 -14.74 -1.84
CA MET A 77 -1.71 -14.75 -1.32
C MET A 77 -1.74 -15.22 0.14
N SER A 78 -0.86 -16.15 0.49
CA SER A 78 -0.73 -16.63 1.87
C SER A 78 -0.34 -15.51 2.83
N ASP A 79 0.61 -14.68 2.43
CA ASP A 79 1.02 -13.51 3.24
C ASP A 79 -0.12 -12.50 3.38
N TRP A 80 -0.80 -12.19 2.29
CA TRP A 80 -1.94 -11.28 2.33
C TRP A 80 -3.02 -11.82 3.28
N THR A 81 -3.35 -13.09 3.17
CA THR A 81 -4.36 -13.71 4.03
C THR A 81 -3.95 -13.65 5.50
N ALA A 82 -2.68 -13.87 5.81
CA ALA A 82 -2.19 -13.78 7.18
C ALA A 82 -2.34 -12.37 7.74
N VAL A 83 -2.00 -11.34 6.96
CA VAL A 83 -2.13 -9.95 7.38
C VAL A 83 -3.60 -9.54 7.49
N ALA A 84 -4.46 -10.09 6.67
CA ALA A 84 -5.90 -9.79 6.66
C ALA A 84 -6.65 -10.42 7.85
N GLU A 85 -5.97 -11.03 8.81
CA GLU A 85 -6.61 -11.62 9.99
C GLU A 85 -7.46 -10.56 10.69
N PRO A 86 -8.77 -10.86 10.95
CA PRO A 86 -9.71 -9.82 11.38
C PRO A 86 -9.36 -9.11 12.68
N THR A 87 -8.82 -9.82 13.68
CA THR A 87 -8.46 -9.20 14.96
C THR A 87 -7.29 -8.22 14.79
N PHE A 88 -6.30 -8.61 14.00
CA PHE A 88 -5.17 -7.74 13.70
C PHE A 88 -5.62 -6.50 12.93
N GLN A 89 -6.44 -6.68 11.91
CA GLN A 89 -6.97 -5.57 11.12
C GLN A 89 -7.80 -4.60 11.96
N GLN A 90 -8.62 -5.13 12.88
CA GLN A 90 -9.44 -4.27 13.74
C GLN A 90 -8.58 -3.44 14.69
N ARG A 91 -7.50 -4.01 15.21
CA ARG A 91 -6.58 -3.24 16.08
C ARG A 91 -5.93 -2.10 15.32
N LEU A 92 -5.50 -2.34 14.08
CA LEU A 92 -4.90 -1.30 13.27
C LEU A 92 -5.91 -0.22 12.90
N LEU A 93 -7.13 -0.61 12.59
CA LEU A 93 -8.19 0.34 12.29
C LEU A 93 -8.49 1.23 13.49
N ASP A 94 -8.57 0.64 14.68
CA ASP A 94 -8.82 1.40 15.91
C ASP A 94 -7.68 2.38 16.19
N GLU A 95 -6.43 1.94 16.02
CA GLU A 95 -5.28 2.81 16.20
C GLU A 95 -5.26 3.94 15.17
N PHE A 96 -5.53 3.62 13.91
CA PHE A 96 -5.58 4.62 12.85
C PHE A 96 -6.65 5.67 13.15
N ASN A 97 -7.86 5.23 13.49
CA ASN A 97 -8.97 6.14 13.75
C ASN A 97 -8.77 6.97 15.04
N ALA A 98 -8.01 6.46 15.99
CA ALA A 98 -7.64 7.22 17.17
C ALA A 98 -6.68 8.36 16.86
N ARG A 99 -5.85 8.19 15.82
CA ARG A 99 -4.84 9.17 15.42
C ARG A 99 -5.34 10.11 14.32
N PHE A 100 -6.05 9.58 13.33
CA PHE A 100 -6.62 10.38 12.24
C PHE A 100 -8.07 10.71 12.58
N ARG A 101 -8.31 11.94 13.00
CA ARG A 101 -9.59 12.36 13.59
C ARG A 101 -10.50 13.08 12.61
N HIS A 102 -10.28 12.92 11.32
CA HIS A 102 -11.12 13.53 10.28
C HIS A 102 -11.92 12.46 9.55
N PRO A 103 -13.07 12.82 8.96
CA PRO A 103 -13.84 11.86 8.16
C PRO A 103 -13.06 11.41 6.92
N TYR A 104 -13.15 10.14 6.61
CA TYR A 104 -12.66 9.59 5.35
C TYR A 104 -13.50 8.36 5.00
N THR A 105 -13.52 8.01 3.73
CA THR A 105 -14.35 6.93 3.23
C THR A 105 -13.54 6.06 2.27
N LEU A 106 -13.62 4.74 2.43
CA LEU A 106 -13.17 3.79 1.41
C LEU A 106 -14.26 3.74 0.34
N VAL A 107 -13.97 4.28 -0.85
CA VAL A 107 -14.96 4.39 -1.93
C VAL A 107 -14.87 3.27 -2.94
N ALA A 108 -13.72 2.61 -3.04
CA ALA A 108 -13.57 1.47 -3.92
C ALA A 108 -12.45 0.55 -3.43
N ALA A 109 -12.68 -0.74 -3.58
CA ALA A 109 -11.69 -1.78 -3.35
C ALA A 109 -11.87 -2.81 -4.47
N PRO A 110 -11.36 -2.51 -5.70
CA PRO A 110 -11.64 -3.35 -6.87
C PRO A 110 -11.24 -4.81 -6.73
N HIS A 111 -10.30 -5.11 -5.83
CA HIS A 111 -9.84 -6.46 -5.56
C HIS A 111 -10.76 -7.26 -4.64
N GLU A 112 -11.70 -6.60 -3.96
CA GLU A 112 -12.60 -7.27 -3.01
C GLU A 112 -13.76 -8.00 -3.67
N ASP A 113 -13.86 -7.93 -4.98
CA ASP A 113 -14.67 -8.91 -5.68
C ASP A 113 -14.17 -10.30 -5.26
N ALA A 114 -15.09 -11.24 -5.24
CA ALA A 114 -14.94 -12.57 -4.68
C ALA A 114 -13.64 -13.31 -5.06
N ASN A 115 -12.81 -12.73 -5.88
CA ASN A 115 -11.69 -13.41 -6.48
C ASN A 115 -10.33 -12.90 -6.08
N MET A 116 -10.22 -11.72 -5.50
CA MET A 116 -8.90 -11.11 -5.28
C MET A 116 -7.99 -11.34 -6.49
N GLY A 117 -8.54 -11.11 -7.69
CA GLY A 117 -7.98 -11.66 -8.92
C GLY A 117 -6.98 -10.79 -9.65
N LEU A 118 -6.58 -9.66 -9.06
CA LEU A 118 -5.61 -8.77 -9.70
C LEU A 118 -4.19 -9.21 -9.37
N TYR A 119 -3.38 -9.44 -10.40
CA TYR A 119 -1.99 -9.89 -10.22
C TYR A 119 -1.06 -9.05 -11.06
N ARG A 120 0.11 -8.74 -10.51
CA ARG A 120 1.23 -8.23 -11.27
C ARG A 120 1.97 -9.42 -11.87
N VAL A 121 2.15 -9.43 -13.19
CA VAL A 121 2.80 -10.57 -13.88
C VAL A 121 4.16 -10.21 -14.46
N SER A 122 4.46 -8.92 -14.61
CA SER A 122 5.78 -8.47 -15.03
C SER A 122 6.07 -7.12 -14.42
N ARG A 123 7.36 -6.83 -14.28
CA ARG A 123 7.80 -5.54 -13.75
C ARG A 123 9.13 -5.16 -14.37
N PHE A 124 9.14 -3.98 -14.96
CA PHE A 124 10.38 -3.33 -15.38
C PHE A 124 10.63 -2.17 -14.42
N GLU A 125 11.80 -2.13 -13.84
CA GLU A 125 12.15 -1.07 -12.90
C GLU A 125 13.55 -0.55 -13.19
N ARG A 126 13.67 0.75 -13.30
CA ARG A 126 14.97 1.39 -13.36
C ARG A 126 15.64 1.25 -11.98
N SER A 127 16.91 0.81 -11.98
CA SER A 127 17.67 0.78 -10.73
C SER A 127 17.88 2.22 -10.24
N LEU A 128 17.57 2.44 -8.97
CA LEU A 128 17.74 3.74 -8.37
C LEU A 128 19.24 4.01 -8.18
N PRO A 129 19.71 5.25 -8.43
CA PRO A 129 21.06 5.61 -8.05
C PRO A 129 21.22 5.53 -6.54
N PRO A 130 22.46 5.45 -6.02
CA PRO A 130 22.68 5.54 -4.58
C PRO A 130 21.93 6.76 -4.05
N SER A 131 21.21 6.57 -2.92
CA SER A 131 20.34 7.62 -2.44
C SER A 131 21.14 8.81 -1.93
N ASN A 132 20.88 9.97 -2.54
CA ASN A 132 21.25 11.24 -1.94
C ASN A 132 20.07 11.72 -1.10
N PRO A 133 20.33 12.50 -0.03
CA PRO A 133 19.22 13.10 0.69
C PRO A 133 18.35 13.88 -0.27
N PRO A 134 17.01 13.81 -0.12
CA PRO A 134 16.14 14.56 -1.00
C PRO A 134 16.42 16.05 -0.86
N HIS A 135 16.48 16.72 -2.00
CA HIS A 135 16.56 18.17 -2.01
C HIS A 135 15.15 18.68 -1.77
N SER A 136 14.99 19.34 -0.68
CA SER A 136 13.73 20.02 -0.38
C SER A 136 13.68 21.36 -1.03
#